data_d424b275f5d6f94fb8e1d6ff61801284
#
_entry.id   d424b275f5d6f94fb8e1d6ff61801284
#
_cell.length_a   1.000
_cell.length_b   1.000
_cell.length_c   1.000
_cell.angle_alpha   90.00
_cell.angle_beta   90.00
_cell.angle_gamma   90.00
#
_symmetry.space_group_name_H-M   'P 1'
#
loop_
_entity.id
_entity.type
_entity.pdbx_description
1 polymer ?
#
loop_
_entity_poly.entity_id
_entity_poly.type
_entity_poly.pdbx_seq_one_letter_code
_entity_poly.pdbx_strand_id
1 'polypeptide(L)'
;MTKDILELESQKMSSDTFIDEIKNNYLSIVESTRKLIDGRQIELAIKLIREANQILIIGVGSSGNAAREFESSLLRIGIISKTVIDTHFQLMHTALLKDNDLIIAFSLSGSTKEVEETLLNAKRKNVKIISITNYSSRNIAKLSDCALLTSKKESYLEGGSLMAKASQLFIIDVICTRLSLINYEDTICKKEEIASLLSNKVE
;
A
#
# COMPACT_ATOMS: atom_id res chain seq x y z
N MET A 1 9.08 35.75 -7.21
CA MET A 1 8.86 35.41 -8.65
C MET A 1 8.03 34.14 -8.87
N THR A 2 8.06 33.13 -8.01
CA THR A 2 7.31 31.87 -8.17
C THR A 2 5.86 31.90 -7.65
N LYS A 3 5.54 32.73 -6.67
CA LYS A 3 4.18 32.81 -6.09
C LYS A 3 3.20 33.55 -7.00
N ASP A 4 3.67 34.61 -7.64
CA ASP A 4 2.85 35.45 -8.52
C ASP A 4 2.51 34.76 -9.86
N ILE A 5 3.37 33.85 -10.33
CA ILE A 5 3.13 33.07 -11.55
C ILE A 5 2.06 32.00 -11.30
N LEU A 6 2.10 31.31 -10.15
CA LEU A 6 1.09 30.33 -9.75
C LEU A 6 -0.28 30.96 -9.48
N GLU A 7 -0.33 32.18 -8.92
CA GLU A 7 -1.57 32.93 -8.74
C GLU A 7 -2.16 33.43 -10.07
N LEU A 8 -1.32 33.83 -11.04
CA LEU A 8 -1.77 34.25 -12.37
C LEU A 8 -2.23 33.07 -13.26
N GLU A 9 -1.63 31.89 -13.13
CA GLU A 9 -2.06 30.68 -13.84
C GLU A 9 -3.35 30.12 -13.22
N SER A 10 -3.51 30.15 -11.90
CA SER A 10 -4.72 29.67 -11.22
C SER A 10 -5.98 30.47 -11.56
N GLN A 11 -5.86 31.76 -11.87
CA GLN A 11 -6.99 32.63 -12.24
C GLN A 11 -7.45 32.49 -13.70
N LYS A 12 -6.69 31.79 -14.57
CA LYS A 12 -6.97 31.66 -16.01
C LYS A 12 -7.41 30.26 -16.45
N MET A 13 -7.33 29.25 -15.60
CA MET A 13 -7.73 27.89 -15.96
C MET A 13 -9.25 27.71 -15.83
N SER A 14 -9.88 27.25 -16.93
CA SER A 14 -11.28 26.81 -16.85
C SER A 14 -11.37 25.53 -15.99
N SER A 15 -12.56 25.30 -15.41
CA SER A 15 -12.81 24.08 -14.61
C SER A 15 -12.49 22.79 -15.39
N ASP A 16 -12.80 22.75 -16.67
CA ASP A 16 -12.54 21.58 -17.53
C ASP A 16 -11.04 21.34 -17.73
N THR A 17 -10.26 22.41 -17.92
CA THR A 17 -8.81 22.31 -18.11
C THR A 17 -8.13 21.71 -16.87
N PHE A 18 -8.49 22.15 -15.68
CA PHE A 18 -7.90 21.65 -14.45
C PHE A 18 -8.35 20.19 -14.16
N ILE A 19 -9.60 19.81 -14.46
CA ILE A 19 -10.08 18.43 -14.36
C ILE A 19 -9.28 17.50 -15.26
N ASP A 20 -9.05 17.91 -16.51
CA ASP A 20 -8.24 17.14 -17.46
C ASP A 20 -6.78 17.01 -17.01
N GLU A 21 -6.21 18.04 -16.43
CA GLU A 21 -4.85 17.97 -15.85
C GLU A 21 -4.76 16.97 -14.71
N ILE A 22 -5.70 16.98 -13.76
CA ILE A 22 -5.76 16.01 -12.68
C ILE A 22 -5.91 14.60 -13.23
N LYS A 23 -6.84 14.36 -14.16
CA LYS A 23 -7.03 13.07 -14.82
C LYS A 23 -5.72 12.57 -15.45
N ASN A 24 -5.03 13.41 -16.22
CA ASN A 24 -3.79 13.06 -16.88
C ASN A 24 -2.67 12.75 -15.89
N ASN A 25 -2.64 13.44 -14.75
CA ASN A 25 -1.71 13.16 -13.67
C ASN A 25 -1.95 11.78 -13.04
N TYR A 26 -3.22 11.38 -12.80
CA TYR A 26 -3.56 10.04 -12.31
C TYR A 26 -3.17 8.96 -13.34
N LEU A 27 -3.48 9.13 -14.61
CA LEU A 27 -3.10 8.20 -15.66
C LEU A 27 -1.58 8.02 -15.72
N SER A 28 -0.83 9.13 -15.69
CA SER A 28 0.63 9.12 -15.72
C SER A 28 1.24 8.37 -14.51
N ILE A 29 0.68 8.54 -13.31
CA ILE A 29 1.17 7.88 -12.11
C ILE A 29 0.92 6.37 -12.14
N VAL A 30 -0.27 5.95 -12.61
CA VAL A 30 -0.60 4.53 -12.77
C VAL A 30 0.30 3.89 -13.82
N GLU A 31 0.47 4.53 -14.98
CA GLU A 31 1.34 4.03 -16.03
C GLU A 31 2.82 3.93 -15.59
N SER A 32 3.31 4.95 -14.89
CA SER A 32 4.67 4.95 -14.36
C SER A 32 4.86 3.87 -13.30
N THR A 33 3.88 3.66 -12.43
CA THR A 33 3.91 2.57 -11.44
C THR A 33 3.89 1.20 -12.13
N ARG A 34 3.05 1.02 -13.17
CA ARG A 34 3.01 -0.23 -13.95
C ARG A 34 4.37 -0.59 -14.53
N LYS A 35 5.15 0.40 -15.00
CA LYS A 35 6.50 0.20 -15.56
C LYS A 35 7.52 -0.27 -14.50
N LEU A 36 7.29 0.05 -13.21
CA LEU A 36 8.15 -0.35 -12.09
C LEU A 36 7.80 -1.73 -11.52
N ILE A 37 6.60 -2.24 -11.79
CA ILE A 37 6.15 -3.53 -11.28
C ILE A 37 6.93 -4.66 -11.98
N ASP A 38 7.71 -5.41 -11.20
CA ASP A 38 8.29 -6.69 -11.59
C ASP A 38 7.31 -7.82 -11.22
N GLY A 39 6.85 -8.57 -12.22
CA GLY A 39 5.93 -9.69 -12.01
C GLY A 39 6.46 -10.75 -11.04
N ARG A 40 7.78 -10.97 -10.99
CA ARG A 40 8.41 -11.89 -10.03
C ARG A 40 8.25 -11.41 -8.60
N GLN A 41 8.32 -10.09 -8.36
CA GLN A 41 8.08 -9.51 -7.04
C GLN A 41 6.61 -9.62 -6.64
N ILE A 42 5.68 -9.48 -7.58
CA ILE A 42 4.26 -9.72 -7.31
C ILE A 42 4.02 -11.19 -6.91
N GLU A 43 4.54 -12.16 -7.67
CA GLU A 43 4.37 -13.58 -7.32
C GLU A 43 5.04 -13.93 -5.97
N LEU A 44 6.18 -13.31 -5.65
CA LEU A 44 6.82 -13.46 -4.34
C LEU A 44 5.95 -12.88 -3.22
N ALA A 45 5.38 -11.68 -3.40
CA ALA A 45 4.46 -11.09 -2.44
C ALA A 45 3.22 -11.97 -2.21
N ILE A 46 2.63 -12.49 -3.29
CA ILE A 46 1.49 -13.42 -3.23
C ILE A 46 1.85 -14.68 -2.43
N LYS A 47 3.02 -15.27 -2.69
CA LYS A 47 3.50 -16.43 -1.96
C LYS A 47 3.62 -16.12 -0.46
N LEU A 48 4.31 -15.03 -0.09
CA LEU A 48 4.51 -14.64 1.31
C LEU A 48 3.17 -14.38 2.03
N ILE A 49 2.21 -13.74 1.38
CA ILE A 49 0.87 -13.49 1.95
C ILE A 49 0.13 -14.80 2.21
N ARG A 50 0.20 -15.77 1.30
CA ARG A 50 -0.50 -17.06 1.43
C ARG A 50 0.13 -18.00 2.45
N GLU A 51 1.43 -17.89 2.68
CA GLU A 51 2.17 -18.74 3.63
C GLU A 51 2.20 -18.17 5.04
N ALA A 52 1.83 -16.92 5.23
CA ALA A 52 1.86 -16.26 6.54
C ALA A 52 0.79 -16.78 7.50
N ASN A 53 1.18 -17.03 8.76
CA ASN A 53 0.23 -17.35 9.83
C ASN A 53 -0.52 -16.10 10.31
N GLN A 54 0.20 -14.98 10.44
CA GLN A 54 -0.36 -13.67 10.78
C GLN A 54 0.21 -12.62 9.84
N ILE A 55 -0.62 -11.64 9.48
CA ILE A 55 -0.23 -10.53 8.61
C ILE A 55 -0.42 -9.23 9.40
N LEU A 56 0.69 -8.57 9.69
CA LEU A 56 0.72 -7.23 10.25
C LEU A 56 0.96 -6.22 9.13
N ILE A 57 0.05 -5.27 8.95
CA ILE A 57 0.19 -4.19 7.97
C ILE A 57 0.53 -2.90 8.72
N ILE A 58 1.59 -2.21 8.31
CA ILE A 58 2.05 -1.00 8.99
C ILE A 58 2.22 0.16 8.00
N GLY A 59 2.03 1.35 8.52
CA GLY A 59 2.26 2.61 7.79
C GLY A 59 2.00 3.78 8.72
N VAL A 60 2.54 4.96 8.39
CA VAL A 60 2.38 6.18 9.18
C VAL A 60 1.75 7.27 8.30
N GLY A 61 0.87 8.10 8.88
CA GLY A 61 0.22 9.20 8.18
C GLY A 61 -0.58 8.74 6.95
N SER A 62 -0.31 9.32 5.80
CA SER A 62 -0.99 9.00 4.54
C SER A 62 -0.78 7.54 4.11
N SER A 63 0.40 6.96 4.34
CA SER A 63 0.67 5.55 4.09
C SER A 63 -0.12 4.62 5.01
N GLY A 64 -0.43 5.05 6.23
CA GLY A 64 -1.33 4.33 7.14
C GLY A 64 -2.76 4.19 6.61
N ASN A 65 -3.24 5.17 5.84
CA ASN A 65 -4.55 5.06 5.18
C ASN A 65 -4.54 4.02 4.05
N ALA A 66 -3.46 3.94 3.27
CA ALA A 66 -3.31 2.89 2.26
C ALA A 66 -3.17 1.50 2.90
N ALA A 67 -2.51 1.41 4.05
CA ALA A 67 -2.42 0.18 4.84
C ALA A 67 -3.81 -0.32 5.29
N ARG A 68 -4.68 0.58 5.76
CA ARG A 68 -6.07 0.24 6.12
C ARG A 68 -6.90 -0.20 4.92
N GLU A 69 -6.72 0.44 3.77
CA GLU A 69 -7.40 0.03 2.54
C GLU A 69 -6.96 -1.37 2.12
N PHE A 70 -5.68 -1.71 2.28
CA PHE A 70 -5.21 -3.05 2.00
C PHE A 70 -5.80 -4.10 2.95
N GLU A 71 -5.88 -3.83 4.26
CA GLU A 71 -6.57 -4.70 5.23
C GLU A 71 -8.02 -4.94 4.82
N SER A 72 -8.76 -3.88 4.48
CA SER A 72 -10.14 -3.97 4.01
C SER A 72 -10.27 -4.82 2.74
N SER A 73 -9.36 -4.62 1.78
CA SER A 73 -9.34 -5.37 0.51
C SER A 73 -9.02 -6.85 0.72
N LEU A 74 -8.07 -7.17 1.60
CA LEU A 74 -7.73 -8.56 1.97
C LEU A 74 -8.90 -9.25 2.69
N LEU A 75 -9.56 -8.55 3.61
CA LEU A 75 -10.73 -9.08 4.32
C LEU A 75 -11.85 -9.46 3.37
N ARG A 76 -12.11 -8.66 2.32
CA ARG A 76 -13.15 -8.94 1.30
C ARG A 76 -12.89 -10.21 0.48
N ILE A 77 -11.65 -10.68 0.45
CA ILE A 77 -11.25 -11.93 -0.22
C ILE A 77 -10.94 -13.05 0.77
N GLY A 78 -11.34 -12.87 2.04
CA GLY A 78 -11.23 -13.87 3.10
C GLY A 78 -9.85 -14.01 3.74
N ILE A 79 -8.96 -13.01 3.60
CA ILE A 79 -7.65 -13.00 4.23
C ILE A 79 -7.68 -12.06 5.42
N ILE A 80 -7.48 -12.62 6.63
CA ILE A 80 -7.45 -11.86 7.87
C ILE A 80 -6.06 -11.23 8.05
N SER A 81 -6.03 -9.94 8.30
CA SER A 81 -4.82 -9.17 8.59
C SER A 81 -5.10 -8.10 9.64
N LYS A 82 -4.07 -7.48 10.17
CA LYS A 82 -4.18 -6.41 11.17
C LYS A 82 -3.37 -5.21 10.76
N THR A 83 -4.03 -4.06 10.62
CA THR A 83 -3.34 -2.78 10.38
C THR A 83 -3.05 -2.05 11.69
N VAL A 84 -1.82 -1.59 11.84
CA VAL A 84 -1.37 -0.78 12.96
C VAL A 84 -0.65 0.47 12.45
N ILE A 85 -1.21 1.65 12.74
CA ILE A 85 -0.69 2.94 12.31
C ILE A 85 0.05 3.72 13.39
N ASP A 86 -0.24 3.42 14.65
CA ASP A 86 0.48 3.97 15.80
C ASP A 86 1.83 3.26 15.97
N THR A 87 2.90 4.04 16.06
CA THR A 87 4.28 3.54 16.04
C THR A 87 4.65 2.75 17.30
N HIS A 88 4.11 3.11 18.47
CA HIS A 88 4.32 2.34 19.68
C HIS A 88 3.64 0.97 19.60
N PHE A 89 2.40 0.93 19.10
CA PHE A 89 1.70 -0.33 18.90
C PHE A 89 2.36 -1.18 17.79
N GLN A 90 2.98 -0.57 16.76
CA GLN A 90 3.78 -1.31 15.77
C GLN A 90 4.90 -2.09 16.45
N LEU A 91 5.68 -1.46 17.33
CA LEU A 91 6.74 -2.11 18.08
C LEU A 91 6.20 -3.22 19.01
N MET A 92 5.10 -2.97 19.72
CA MET A 92 4.47 -3.97 20.60
C MET A 92 4.02 -5.20 19.81
N HIS A 93 3.35 -5.01 18.65
CA HIS A 93 2.97 -6.13 17.80
C HIS A 93 4.19 -6.90 17.29
N THR A 94 5.24 -6.19 16.84
CA THR A 94 6.47 -6.82 16.36
C THR A 94 7.14 -7.70 17.44
N ALA A 95 7.03 -7.31 18.72
CA ALA A 95 7.54 -8.12 19.81
C ALA A 95 6.84 -9.49 19.91
N LEU A 96 5.62 -9.64 19.42
CA LEU A 96 4.82 -10.87 19.49
C LEU A 96 4.91 -11.73 18.23
N LEU A 97 5.42 -11.18 17.09
CA LEU A 97 5.56 -11.90 15.84
C LEU A 97 6.58 -13.03 15.91
N LYS A 98 6.40 -14.02 15.05
CA LYS A 98 7.22 -15.22 14.88
C LYS A 98 7.73 -15.31 13.43
N ASP A 99 8.64 -16.24 13.16
CA ASP A 99 9.31 -16.47 11.88
C ASP A 99 8.37 -16.75 10.70
N ASN A 100 7.21 -17.34 10.95
CA ASN A 100 6.18 -17.62 9.92
C ASN A 100 5.12 -16.51 9.79
N ASP A 101 5.34 -15.35 10.41
CA ASP A 101 4.48 -14.20 10.27
C ASP A 101 5.02 -13.25 9.21
N LEU A 102 4.18 -12.32 8.74
CA LEU A 102 4.48 -11.38 7.69
C LEU A 102 4.21 -9.95 8.15
N ILE A 103 5.15 -9.05 7.86
CA ILE A 103 4.90 -7.60 7.90
C ILE A 103 4.77 -7.07 6.48
N ILE A 104 3.73 -6.24 6.24
CA ILE A 104 3.59 -5.47 5.02
C ILE A 104 3.69 -3.98 5.38
N ALA A 105 4.76 -3.33 4.93
CA ALA A 105 5.08 -1.96 5.29
C ALA A 105 4.80 -0.99 4.14
N PHE A 106 3.96 0.02 4.40
CA PHE A 106 3.72 1.13 3.49
C PHE A 106 4.57 2.33 3.89
N SER A 107 5.49 2.74 3.01
CA SER A 107 6.33 3.93 3.22
C SER A 107 6.77 4.51 1.87
N LEU A 108 6.10 5.56 1.40
CA LEU A 108 6.44 6.21 0.13
C LEU A 108 7.88 6.71 0.12
N SER A 109 8.35 7.36 1.20
CA SER A 109 9.73 7.86 1.30
C SER A 109 10.78 6.75 1.42
N GLY A 110 10.37 5.56 1.89
CA GLY A 110 11.27 4.44 2.18
C GLY A 110 12.28 4.71 3.31
N SER A 111 12.07 5.76 4.11
CA SER A 111 13.00 6.23 5.15
C SER A 111 12.30 6.76 6.41
N THR A 112 11.04 6.38 6.65
CA THR A 112 10.33 6.70 7.89
C THR A 112 10.98 5.95 9.04
N LYS A 113 11.60 6.65 9.99
CA LYS A 113 12.44 6.08 11.05
C LYS A 113 11.70 5.06 11.91
N GLU A 114 10.48 5.36 12.29
CA GLU A 114 9.64 4.52 13.14
C GLU A 114 9.28 3.20 12.43
N VAL A 115 9.00 3.27 11.13
CA VAL A 115 8.77 2.06 10.31
C VAL A 115 10.06 1.26 10.18
N GLU A 116 11.19 1.91 9.92
CA GLU A 116 12.49 1.26 9.82
C GLU A 116 12.85 0.53 11.11
N GLU A 117 12.66 1.16 12.28
CA GLU A 117 12.89 0.55 13.59
C GLU A 117 12.02 -0.70 13.79
N THR A 118 10.75 -0.61 13.44
CA THR A 118 9.82 -1.74 13.49
C THR A 118 10.31 -2.90 12.62
N LEU A 119 10.74 -2.61 11.37
CA LEU A 119 11.25 -3.65 10.46
C LEU A 119 12.58 -4.27 10.92
N LEU A 120 13.48 -3.48 11.52
CA LEU A 120 14.72 -4.00 12.11
C LEU A 120 14.44 -5.00 13.25
N ASN A 121 13.47 -4.72 14.10
CA ASN A 121 13.06 -5.64 15.15
C ASN A 121 12.42 -6.92 14.57
N ALA A 122 11.60 -6.81 13.55
CA ALA A 122 11.01 -7.94 12.84
C ALA A 122 12.09 -8.84 12.20
N LYS A 123 13.09 -8.22 11.56
CA LYS A 123 14.18 -8.93 10.89
C LYS A 123 15.01 -9.78 11.87
N ARG A 124 15.23 -9.28 13.09
CA ARG A 124 15.92 -10.05 14.18
C ARG A 124 15.18 -11.33 14.56
N LYS A 125 13.90 -11.41 14.26
CA LYS A 125 13.03 -12.59 14.53
C LYS A 125 12.78 -13.43 13.29
N ASN A 126 13.45 -13.15 12.17
CA ASN A 126 13.28 -13.78 10.87
C ASN A 126 11.86 -13.62 10.27
N VAL A 127 11.08 -12.64 10.76
CA VAL A 127 9.77 -12.30 10.16
C VAL A 127 9.96 -11.84 8.73
N LYS A 128 9.13 -12.32 7.82
CA LYS A 128 9.15 -11.90 6.42
C LYS A 128 8.60 -10.50 6.24
N ILE A 129 9.16 -9.74 5.30
CA ILE A 129 8.83 -8.34 5.11
C ILE A 129 8.54 -8.07 3.64
N ILE A 130 7.35 -7.52 3.36
CA ILE A 130 7.02 -6.88 2.09
C ILE A 130 7.01 -5.38 2.32
N SER A 131 7.62 -4.59 1.44
CA SER A 131 7.48 -3.13 1.45
C SER A 131 6.84 -2.60 0.16
N ILE A 132 6.03 -1.55 0.31
CA ILE A 132 5.45 -0.78 -0.79
C ILE A 132 6.01 0.64 -0.67
N THR A 133 6.92 1.02 -1.59
CA THR A 133 7.75 2.22 -1.47
C THR A 133 8.14 2.79 -2.83
N ASN A 134 8.53 4.09 -2.87
CA ASN A 134 9.00 4.73 -4.11
C ASN A 134 10.49 4.45 -4.41
N TYR A 135 11.26 3.94 -3.45
CA TYR A 135 12.72 3.89 -3.57
C TYR A 135 13.31 2.53 -3.20
N SER A 136 13.85 1.84 -4.17
CA SER A 136 14.57 0.57 -3.97
C SER A 136 15.88 0.72 -3.20
N SER A 137 16.49 1.90 -3.25
CA SER A 137 17.78 2.17 -2.60
C SER A 137 17.69 2.55 -1.11
N ARG A 138 16.49 2.81 -0.58
CA ARG A 138 16.26 3.21 0.81
C ARG A 138 16.21 2.02 1.77
N ASN A 139 16.39 2.30 3.05
CA ASN A 139 16.54 1.28 4.09
C ASN A 139 15.35 0.33 4.20
N ILE A 140 14.12 0.84 4.11
CA ILE A 140 12.91 0.02 4.19
C ILE A 140 12.88 -1.03 3.07
N ALA A 141 13.22 -0.66 1.82
CA ALA A 141 13.31 -1.62 0.73
C ALA A 141 14.44 -2.63 0.91
N LYS A 142 15.58 -2.20 1.42
CA LYS A 142 16.75 -3.08 1.69
C LYS A 142 16.50 -4.09 2.81
N LEU A 143 15.66 -3.75 3.79
CA LEU A 143 15.26 -4.65 4.87
C LEU A 143 14.22 -5.68 4.43
N SER A 144 13.55 -5.44 3.31
CA SER A 144 12.43 -6.26 2.84
C SER A 144 12.90 -7.49 2.08
N ASP A 145 12.17 -8.60 2.25
CA ASP A 145 12.33 -9.81 1.44
C ASP A 145 11.70 -9.61 0.05
N CYS A 146 10.68 -8.73 -0.04
CA CYS A 146 10.01 -8.33 -1.26
C CYS A 146 9.76 -6.82 -1.23
N ALA A 147 10.23 -6.09 -2.26
CA ALA A 147 9.99 -4.65 -2.39
C ALA A 147 9.18 -4.36 -3.65
N LEU A 148 7.97 -3.84 -3.45
CA LEU A 148 7.07 -3.41 -4.52
C LEU A 148 7.22 -1.91 -4.72
N LEU A 149 7.68 -1.53 -5.92
CA LEU A 149 7.98 -0.14 -6.21
C LEU A 149 6.78 0.59 -6.78
N THR A 150 6.52 1.77 -6.24
CA THR A 150 5.53 2.72 -6.73
C THR A 150 6.22 3.91 -7.40
N SER A 151 5.53 4.54 -8.34
CA SER A 151 6.05 5.75 -8.98
C SER A 151 6.06 6.91 -7.99
N LYS A 152 7.11 7.71 -8.05
CA LYS A 152 7.16 9.01 -7.42
C LYS A 152 6.82 10.08 -8.46
N LYS A 153 5.89 10.98 -8.13
CA LYS A 153 5.82 12.28 -8.77
C LYS A 153 6.47 13.26 -7.80
N GLU A 154 7.57 13.88 -8.22
CA GLU A 154 8.30 14.81 -7.35
C GLU A 154 7.59 16.16 -7.34
N SER A 155 6.87 16.44 -6.26
CA SER A 155 6.58 17.78 -5.84
C SER A 155 6.73 17.84 -4.32
N TYR A 156 7.62 18.66 -3.81
CA TYR A 156 7.78 18.92 -2.38
C TYR A 156 6.52 19.52 -1.74
N LEU A 157 5.63 20.10 -2.55
CA LEU A 157 4.36 20.68 -2.13
C LEU A 157 3.24 19.62 -2.00
N GLU A 158 3.43 18.43 -2.56
CA GLU A 158 2.42 17.37 -2.64
C GLU A 158 2.67 16.22 -1.63
N GLY A 159 3.46 16.45 -0.60
CA GLY A 159 3.67 15.49 0.47
C GLY A 159 2.33 14.98 1.03
N GLY A 160 2.03 13.71 0.84
CA GLY A 160 0.76 13.10 1.25
C GLY A 160 -0.38 13.28 0.26
N SER A 161 -0.12 13.69 -0.99
CA SER A 161 -1.14 13.91 -2.01
C SER A 161 -1.94 12.64 -2.33
N LEU A 162 -3.18 12.81 -2.74
CA LEU A 162 -4.05 11.72 -3.20
C LEU A 162 -3.44 10.95 -4.37
N MET A 163 -2.67 11.62 -5.22
CA MET A 163 -1.96 11.00 -6.35
C MET A 163 -0.89 9.99 -5.90
N ALA A 164 -0.14 10.31 -4.84
CA ALA A 164 0.83 9.37 -4.29
C ALA A 164 0.16 8.12 -3.73
N LYS A 165 -1.06 8.24 -3.17
CA LYS A 165 -1.88 7.09 -2.76
C LYS A 165 -2.38 6.28 -3.95
N ALA A 166 -2.67 6.89 -5.10
CA ALA A 166 -3.13 6.15 -6.28
C ALA A 166 -2.13 5.07 -6.72
N SER A 167 -0.83 5.35 -6.62
CA SER A 167 0.20 4.35 -6.91
C SER A 167 0.20 3.17 -5.93
N GLN A 168 -0.05 3.44 -4.63
CA GLN A 168 -0.18 2.38 -3.61
C GLN A 168 -1.48 1.58 -3.82
N LEU A 169 -2.61 2.25 -4.11
CA LEU A 169 -3.89 1.60 -4.39
C LEU A 169 -3.80 0.70 -5.62
N PHE A 170 -3.09 1.13 -6.66
CA PHE A 170 -2.86 0.29 -7.84
C PHE A 170 -2.10 -1.00 -7.51
N ILE A 171 -1.08 -0.95 -6.66
CA ILE A 171 -0.36 -2.15 -6.17
C ILE A 171 -1.31 -3.05 -5.35
N ILE A 172 -2.15 -2.47 -4.49
CA ILE A 172 -3.15 -3.20 -3.69
C ILE A 172 -4.08 -3.97 -4.62
N ASP A 173 -4.64 -3.31 -5.65
CA ASP A 173 -5.54 -3.94 -6.62
C ASP A 173 -4.86 -5.09 -7.38
N VAL A 174 -3.60 -4.91 -7.80
CA VAL A 174 -2.83 -5.97 -8.48
C VAL A 174 -2.68 -7.19 -7.57
N ILE A 175 -2.30 -7.00 -6.30
CA ILE A 175 -2.13 -8.09 -5.33
C ILE A 175 -3.46 -8.78 -5.05
N CYS A 176 -4.51 -8.02 -4.70
CA CYS A 176 -5.81 -8.58 -4.32
C CYS A 176 -6.48 -9.30 -5.50
N THR A 177 -6.36 -8.75 -6.71
CA THR A 177 -6.85 -9.42 -7.92
C THR A 177 -6.12 -10.74 -8.16
N ARG A 178 -4.79 -10.75 -8.05
CA ARG A 178 -4.01 -11.98 -8.24
C ARG A 178 -4.33 -13.04 -7.19
N LEU A 179 -4.46 -12.66 -5.92
CA LEU A 179 -4.89 -13.57 -4.83
C LEU A 179 -6.27 -14.16 -5.11
N SER A 180 -7.22 -13.33 -5.55
CA SER A 180 -8.58 -13.76 -5.90
C SER A 180 -8.60 -14.77 -7.06
N LEU A 181 -7.75 -14.58 -8.07
CA LEU A 181 -7.67 -15.47 -9.23
C LEU A 181 -7.07 -16.85 -8.89
N ILE A 182 -6.14 -16.92 -7.95
CA ILE A 182 -5.51 -18.19 -7.53
C ILE A 182 -6.50 -19.09 -6.79
N ASN A 183 -7.37 -18.51 -5.96
CA ASN A 183 -8.37 -19.23 -5.17
C ASN A 183 -9.78 -18.78 -5.57
N TYR A 184 -10.08 -18.80 -6.87
CA TYR A 184 -11.28 -18.15 -7.42
C TYR A 184 -12.59 -18.62 -6.77
N GLU A 185 -12.83 -19.94 -6.69
CA GLU A 185 -14.07 -20.50 -6.14
C GLU A 185 -14.25 -20.16 -4.65
N ASP A 186 -13.20 -20.34 -3.84
CA ASP A 186 -13.22 -19.98 -2.41
C ASP A 186 -13.42 -18.47 -2.20
N THR A 187 -12.78 -17.63 -3.05
CA THR A 187 -12.94 -16.18 -2.99
C THR A 187 -14.38 -15.74 -3.32
N ILE A 188 -15.02 -16.36 -4.32
CA ILE A 188 -16.42 -16.05 -4.66
C ILE A 188 -17.33 -16.44 -3.49
N CYS A 189 -17.19 -17.65 -2.96
CA CYS A 189 -17.99 -18.11 -1.82
C CYS A 189 -17.90 -17.15 -0.62
N LYS A 190 -16.69 -16.73 -0.26
CA LYS A 190 -16.48 -15.76 0.84
C LYS A 190 -17.08 -14.39 0.55
N LYS A 191 -16.97 -13.89 -0.67
CA LYS A 191 -17.58 -12.61 -1.08
C LYS A 191 -19.12 -12.68 -1.00
N GLU A 192 -19.72 -13.78 -1.42
CA GLU A 192 -21.17 -14.00 -1.34
C GLU A 192 -21.64 -14.07 0.13
N GLU A 193 -20.90 -14.80 0.99
CA GLU A 193 -21.19 -14.86 2.42
C GLU A 193 -21.13 -13.48 3.08
N ILE A 194 -20.06 -12.72 2.83
CA ILE A 194 -19.91 -11.35 3.34
C ILE A 194 -21.04 -10.45 2.83
N ALA A 195 -21.36 -10.51 1.54
CA ALA A 195 -22.44 -9.71 0.95
C ALA A 195 -23.80 -10.04 1.58
N SER A 196 -24.11 -11.34 1.79
CA SER A 196 -25.32 -11.78 2.47
C SER A 196 -25.45 -11.22 3.89
N LEU A 197 -24.37 -11.25 4.68
CA LEU A 197 -24.36 -10.69 6.03
C LEU A 197 -24.55 -9.17 6.04
N LEU A 198 -24.07 -8.46 5.03
CA LEU A 198 -24.20 -7.02 4.92
C LEU A 198 -25.59 -6.60 4.41
N SER A 199 -26.21 -7.35 3.49
CA SER A 199 -27.54 -7.05 2.96
C SER A 199 -28.62 -7.14 4.04
N ASN A 200 -28.49 -8.03 5.01
CA ASN A 200 -29.39 -8.16 6.16
C ASN A 200 -29.33 -6.99 7.15
N LYS A 201 -28.45 -5.99 6.93
CA LYS A 201 -28.32 -4.77 7.77
C LYS A 201 -28.98 -3.53 7.15
N VAL A 202 -29.54 -3.66 5.94
CA VAL A 202 -30.11 -2.52 5.18
C VAL A 202 -31.64 -2.46 5.32
N GLU A 203 -32.25 -3.33 6.14
CA GLU A 203 -33.62 -3.21 6.67
C GLU A 203 -33.59 -2.54 8.06
#